data_f774386152db5dac15bf752c00479148
#
_entry.id   f774386152db5dac15bf752c00479148
#
_cell.length_a   1.000
_cell.length_b   1.000
_cell.length_c   1.000
_cell.angle_alpha   90.00
_cell.angle_beta   90.00
_cell.angle_gamma   90.00
#
_symmetry.space_group_name_H-M   'P 1'
#
loop_
_entity.id
_entity.type
_entity.pdbx_description
1 polymer ?
#
loop_
_entity_poly.entity_id
_entity_poly.type
_entity_poly.pdbx_seq_one_letter_code
_entity_poly.pdbx_strand_id
1 'polypeptide(L)'
;MRSIIIGILAVGFVVFGTGECKTLAADPSTGSTAPSATGAAAPASAGGTMSPIDRVASTPKGQLKNPYTDYAGMADEGHKKFMSAGCNGCHGGGGGGGMCPPLTNDTWVYGRDDDTLFRLITLGSDDLQKQGYKRVKHETVTGPMPPFGKIIKTDDDLWKIITWIRAVNPSSATKPPLQ
;
A
#
# COMPACT_ATOMS: atom_id res chain seq x y z
N MET A 1 53.42 -27.30 -22.90
CA MET A 1 53.41 -26.35 -24.01
C MET A 1 52.53 -25.18 -23.55
N ARG A 2 53.12 -24.18 -22.98
CA ARG A 2 53.68 -22.90 -23.39
C ARG A 2 52.86 -22.21 -24.47
N SER A 3 52.12 -21.16 -24.07
CA SER A 3 52.20 -19.86 -24.74
C SER A 3 51.60 -18.78 -23.82
N ILE A 4 52.45 -17.87 -23.46
CA ILE A 4 52.23 -16.59 -22.78
C ILE A 4 52.08 -15.58 -23.91
N ILE A 5 51.07 -14.70 -23.88
CA ILE A 5 51.05 -13.47 -24.68
C ILE A 5 50.81 -12.30 -23.72
N ILE A 6 51.85 -11.46 -23.69
CA ILE A 6 51.95 -10.15 -23.04
C ILE A 6 51.53 -9.11 -24.07
N GLY A 7 50.76 -8.12 -23.69
CA GLY A 7 50.43 -6.98 -24.57
C GLY A 7 49.77 -5.85 -23.78
N ILE A 8 50.56 -4.98 -23.35
CA ILE A 8 50.83 -3.56 -23.63
C ILE A 8 49.84 -2.56 -23.00
N LEU A 9 50.40 -1.81 -22.05
CA LEU A 9 49.88 -0.58 -21.45
C LEU A 9 49.76 0.53 -22.51
N ALA A 10 48.68 1.27 -22.54
CA ALA A 10 48.59 2.59 -23.15
C ALA A 10 48.22 3.62 -22.08
N VAL A 11 49.15 4.47 -21.76
CA VAL A 11 49.05 5.65 -20.90
C VAL A 11 48.44 6.78 -21.72
N GLY A 12 47.25 7.23 -21.34
CA GLY A 12 46.57 8.39 -21.95
C GLY A 12 46.72 9.62 -21.06
N PHE A 13 47.32 10.62 -21.62
CA PHE A 13 47.70 11.92 -21.04
C PHE A 13 46.45 12.78 -20.79
N VAL A 14 46.27 13.25 -19.54
CA VAL A 14 45.21 14.21 -19.16
C VAL A 14 45.75 15.63 -19.34
N VAL A 15 45.11 16.41 -20.22
CA VAL A 15 45.37 17.84 -20.39
C VAL A 15 44.46 18.62 -19.45
N PHE A 16 45.09 19.37 -18.52
CA PHE A 16 44.44 20.38 -17.71
C PHE A 16 44.12 21.62 -18.55
N GLY A 17 42.83 21.91 -18.73
CA GLY A 17 42.33 23.16 -19.25
C GLY A 17 41.93 24.10 -18.12
N THR A 18 42.72 25.13 -17.89
CA THR A 18 42.41 26.28 -17.01
C THR A 18 41.39 27.20 -17.71
N GLY A 19 40.14 27.18 -17.30
CA GLY A 19 39.09 28.09 -17.78
C GLY A 19 38.82 29.18 -16.76
N GLU A 20 39.08 30.43 -17.16
CA GLU A 20 38.95 31.65 -16.37
C GLU A 20 37.52 31.89 -15.86
N CYS A 21 37.45 32.30 -14.63
CA CYS A 21 36.25 32.77 -13.95
C CYS A 21 35.92 34.19 -14.46
N LYS A 22 34.88 34.35 -15.27
CA LYS A 22 34.36 35.65 -15.69
C LYS A 22 33.14 35.99 -14.88
N THR A 23 33.34 36.86 -13.90
CA THR A 23 32.27 37.50 -13.15
C THR A 23 31.45 38.37 -14.08
N LEU A 24 30.16 38.11 -14.22
CA LEU A 24 29.17 39.04 -14.78
C LEU A 24 28.14 39.37 -13.70
N ALA A 25 27.95 40.66 -13.58
CA ALA A 25 27.15 41.36 -12.60
C ALA A 25 25.67 40.96 -12.62
N ALA A 26 25.06 41.09 -11.45
CA ALA A 26 23.67 40.93 -11.19
C ALA A 26 22.80 41.93 -11.98
N ASP A 27 21.72 41.43 -12.56
CA ASP A 27 20.56 42.25 -12.97
C ASP A 27 19.32 41.70 -12.23
N PRO A 28 18.63 42.52 -11.44
CA PRO A 28 17.45 42.11 -10.70
C PRO A 28 16.22 42.48 -11.49
N SER A 29 15.52 41.57 -12.05
CA SER A 29 14.08 41.69 -12.35
C SER A 29 13.65 40.82 -13.52
N THR A 30 13.09 39.70 -13.18
CA THR A 30 11.83 39.23 -13.82
C THR A 30 11.23 38.16 -12.92
N GLY A 31 10.09 38.44 -12.36
CA GLY A 31 9.31 37.53 -11.53
C GLY A 31 8.93 36.26 -12.30
N SER A 32 9.59 35.19 -11.95
CA SER A 32 9.13 33.83 -12.30
C SER A 32 8.02 33.47 -11.33
N THR A 33 6.80 33.70 -11.71
CA THR A 33 5.61 33.13 -11.12
C THR A 33 5.69 31.61 -11.34
N ALA A 34 6.26 30.89 -10.39
CA ALA A 34 6.08 29.46 -10.33
C ALA A 34 4.55 29.19 -10.28
N PRO A 35 4.04 28.27 -11.09
CA PRO A 35 2.66 27.86 -10.93
C PRO A 35 2.54 27.28 -9.52
N SER A 36 1.74 27.92 -8.66
CA SER A 36 1.23 27.32 -7.44
C SER A 36 0.69 25.95 -7.82
N ALA A 37 1.37 24.91 -7.35
CA ALA A 37 0.78 23.60 -7.33
C ALA A 37 -0.51 23.75 -6.53
N THR A 38 -1.63 23.79 -7.26
CA THR A 38 -2.96 23.66 -6.68
C THR A 38 -2.91 22.35 -5.91
N GLY A 39 -2.81 22.46 -4.57
CA GLY A 39 -2.88 21.31 -3.70
C GLY A 39 -4.15 20.58 -4.07
N ALA A 40 -4.03 19.39 -4.64
CA ALA A 40 -5.15 18.49 -4.81
C ALA A 40 -5.73 18.33 -3.39
N ALA A 41 -6.92 18.87 -3.18
CA ALA A 41 -7.65 18.68 -1.94
C ALA A 41 -7.73 17.16 -1.73
N ALA A 42 -7.28 16.69 -0.58
CA ALA A 42 -7.46 15.29 -0.22
C ALA A 42 -8.95 14.96 -0.44
N PRO A 43 -9.26 13.84 -1.13
CA PRO A 43 -10.65 13.50 -1.40
C PRO A 43 -11.40 13.42 -0.07
N ALA A 44 -12.57 14.04 -0.03
CA ALA A 44 -13.43 14.04 1.16
C ALA A 44 -13.66 12.59 1.59
N SER A 45 -13.64 12.34 2.92
CA SER A 45 -13.93 11.01 3.47
C SER A 45 -15.21 10.46 2.87
N ALA A 46 -15.09 9.42 2.03
CA ALA A 46 -16.24 8.74 1.44
C ALA A 46 -16.82 7.68 2.38
N GLY A 47 -16.01 7.24 3.38
CA GLY A 47 -16.44 6.36 4.46
C GLY A 47 -17.05 7.16 5.63
N GLY A 48 -17.62 6.42 6.58
CA GLY A 48 -18.26 6.99 7.77
C GLY A 48 -17.28 7.24 8.91
N THR A 49 -17.82 7.75 10.01
CA THR A 49 -17.12 7.95 11.30
C THR A 49 -17.43 6.86 12.32
N MET A 50 -18.20 5.85 11.94
CA MET A 50 -18.59 4.73 12.78
C MET A 50 -17.38 3.84 13.09
N SER A 51 -17.36 3.18 14.26
CA SER A 51 -16.32 2.20 14.50
C SER A 51 -16.45 1.00 13.54
N PRO A 52 -15.36 0.34 13.15
CA PRO A 52 -15.44 -0.87 12.32
C PRO A 52 -16.32 -1.96 12.94
N ILE A 53 -16.31 -2.09 14.28
CA ILE A 53 -17.13 -3.07 15.01
C ILE A 53 -18.62 -2.77 14.82
N ASP A 54 -19.04 -1.52 15.03
CA ASP A 54 -20.44 -1.11 14.88
C ASP A 54 -20.88 -1.22 13.41
N ARG A 55 -19.98 -0.91 12.47
CA ARG A 55 -20.24 -1.10 11.04
C ARG A 55 -20.52 -2.56 10.71
N VAL A 56 -19.71 -3.48 11.22
CA VAL A 56 -19.91 -4.93 11.05
C VAL A 56 -21.22 -5.38 11.70
N ALA A 57 -21.53 -4.89 12.91
CA ALA A 57 -22.73 -5.27 13.63
C ALA A 57 -24.04 -4.78 12.95
N SER A 58 -23.98 -3.61 12.32
CA SER A 58 -25.16 -2.99 11.66
C SER A 58 -25.37 -3.38 10.20
N THR A 59 -24.38 -4.05 9.57
CA THR A 59 -24.45 -4.37 8.14
C THR A 59 -24.56 -5.88 7.92
N PRO A 60 -25.58 -6.37 7.20
CA PRO A 60 -25.70 -7.78 6.86
C PRO A 60 -24.49 -8.31 6.10
N LYS A 61 -24.22 -9.62 6.25
CA LYS A 61 -23.12 -10.31 5.57
C LYS A 61 -23.22 -10.15 4.05
N GLY A 62 -22.09 -9.83 3.41
CA GLY A 62 -21.97 -9.66 1.96
C GLY A 62 -22.34 -8.26 1.46
N GLN A 63 -22.75 -7.33 2.33
CA GLN A 63 -23.24 -6.02 1.91
C GLN A 63 -22.22 -4.87 2.07
N LEU A 64 -21.12 -5.10 2.77
CA LEU A 64 -20.07 -4.08 2.89
C LEU A 64 -19.38 -3.88 1.55
N LYS A 65 -19.29 -2.63 1.11
CA LYS A 65 -18.64 -2.22 -0.13
C LYS A 65 -17.69 -1.07 0.15
N ASN A 66 -16.52 -1.11 -0.48
CA ASN A 66 -15.55 -0.04 -0.39
C ASN A 66 -16.12 1.20 -1.11
N PRO A 67 -16.26 2.35 -0.43
CA PRO A 67 -16.75 3.56 -1.06
C PRO A 67 -15.71 4.22 -1.98
N TYR A 68 -14.45 3.83 -1.88
CA TYR A 68 -13.36 4.36 -2.70
C TYR A 68 -13.20 3.54 -3.98
N THR A 69 -13.14 4.22 -5.12
CA THR A 69 -12.91 3.62 -6.45
C THR A 69 -11.57 4.02 -7.06
N ASP A 70 -11.03 5.17 -6.67
CA ASP A 70 -9.67 5.59 -7.04
C ASP A 70 -8.65 5.02 -6.06
N TYR A 71 -8.27 3.77 -6.30
CA TYR A 71 -7.32 3.09 -5.43
C TYR A 71 -5.93 3.70 -5.48
N ALA A 72 -5.49 4.16 -6.65
CA ALA A 72 -4.17 4.76 -6.81
C ALA A 72 -4.07 6.12 -6.13
N GLY A 73 -5.06 7.00 -6.31
CA GLY A 73 -5.08 8.32 -5.70
C GLY A 73 -5.19 8.29 -4.17
N MET A 74 -5.76 7.21 -3.61
CA MET A 74 -5.90 7.03 -2.16
C MET A 74 -4.80 6.17 -1.52
N ALA A 75 -3.86 5.65 -2.33
CA ALA A 75 -2.87 4.67 -1.85
C ALA A 75 -2.01 5.21 -0.69
N ASP A 76 -1.54 6.43 -0.76
CA ASP A 76 -0.68 7.03 0.27
C ASP A 76 -1.40 7.20 1.61
N GLU A 77 -2.66 7.64 1.58
CA GLU A 77 -3.46 7.73 2.81
C GLU A 77 -3.73 6.36 3.42
N GLY A 78 -4.13 5.42 2.58
CA GLY A 78 -4.37 4.04 3.01
C GLY A 78 -3.13 3.39 3.59
N HIS A 79 -1.95 3.62 2.99
CA HIS A 79 -0.68 3.14 3.50
C HIS A 79 -0.34 3.73 4.87
N LYS A 80 -0.53 5.02 5.06
CA LYS A 80 -0.35 5.66 6.38
C LYS A 80 -1.23 5.01 7.45
N LYS A 81 -2.49 4.72 7.13
CA LYS A 81 -3.41 4.04 8.05
C LYS A 81 -2.99 2.60 8.32
N PHE A 82 -2.55 1.85 7.31
CA PHE A 82 -2.00 0.50 7.43
C PHE A 82 -0.78 0.46 8.38
N MET A 83 0.16 1.39 8.19
CA MET A 83 1.34 1.51 9.05
C MET A 83 0.96 1.89 10.48
N SER A 84 0.08 2.88 10.67
CA SER A 84 -0.33 3.36 11.99
C SER A 84 -1.14 2.34 12.79
N ALA A 85 -1.88 1.46 12.11
CA ALA A 85 -2.59 0.35 12.75
C ALA A 85 -1.68 -0.82 13.12
N GLY A 86 -0.39 -0.82 12.69
CA GLY A 86 0.56 -1.88 12.99
C GLY A 86 0.48 -3.11 12.08
N CYS A 87 -0.27 -3.04 10.98
CA CYS A 87 -0.44 -4.16 10.04
C CYS A 87 0.88 -4.59 9.39
N ASN A 88 1.82 -3.64 9.24
CA ASN A 88 3.15 -3.85 8.69
C ASN A 88 4.00 -4.82 9.51
N GLY A 89 3.76 -4.98 10.81
CA GLY A 89 4.48 -5.91 11.67
C GLY A 89 4.35 -7.36 11.22
N CYS A 90 3.23 -7.72 10.65
CA CYS A 90 2.95 -9.05 10.11
C CYS A 90 3.06 -9.13 8.59
N HIS A 91 2.45 -8.18 7.87
CA HIS A 91 2.33 -8.20 6.41
C HIS A 91 3.48 -7.50 5.68
N GLY A 92 4.44 -6.93 6.41
CA GLY A 92 5.52 -6.12 5.86
C GLY A 92 5.06 -4.73 5.44
N GLY A 93 5.96 -3.73 5.43
CA GLY A 93 5.62 -2.33 5.16
C GLY A 93 5.04 -2.08 3.76
N GLY A 94 5.42 -2.87 2.77
CA GLY A 94 4.87 -2.84 1.41
C GLY A 94 3.81 -3.92 1.14
N GLY A 95 3.34 -4.64 2.15
CA GLY A 95 2.37 -5.73 1.99
C GLY A 95 2.94 -7.00 1.34
N GLY A 96 4.25 -7.10 1.20
CA GLY A 96 4.93 -8.25 0.57
C GLY A 96 5.00 -9.50 1.43
N GLY A 97 4.40 -9.48 2.63
CA GLY A 97 4.42 -10.60 3.56
C GLY A 97 5.53 -10.49 4.61
N GLY A 98 5.56 -11.46 5.47
CA GLY A 98 6.49 -11.63 6.58
C GLY A 98 6.06 -12.85 7.38
N MET A 99 5.66 -12.65 8.63
CA MET A 99 5.02 -13.73 9.42
C MET A 99 3.60 -14.06 8.91
N CYS A 100 2.97 -13.15 8.22
CA CYS A 100 1.63 -13.29 7.67
C CYS A 100 1.68 -13.29 6.13
N PRO A 101 0.62 -13.80 5.47
CA PRO A 101 0.58 -13.88 4.02
C PRO A 101 0.81 -12.54 3.34
N PRO A 102 1.48 -12.54 2.17
CA PRO A 102 1.60 -11.34 1.36
C PRO A 102 0.23 -10.87 0.86
N LEU A 103 0.04 -9.55 0.85
CA LEU A 103 -1.16 -8.90 0.31
C LEU A 103 -1.03 -8.62 -1.19
N THR A 104 0.15 -8.85 -1.76
CA THR A 104 0.52 -8.58 -3.14
C THR A 104 0.34 -9.78 -4.08
N ASN A 105 -0.02 -10.95 -3.56
CA ASN A 105 -0.27 -12.15 -4.34
C ASN A 105 -1.78 -12.41 -4.55
N ASP A 106 -2.11 -13.45 -5.32
CA ASP A 106 -3.49 -13.83 -5.64
C ASP A 106 -4.11 -14.83 -4.63
N THR A 107 -3.40 -15.17 -3.55
CA THR A 107 -3.87 -16.11 -2.54
C THR A 107 -4.58 -15.38 -1.42
N TRP A 108 -5.90 -15.51 -1.37
CA TRP A 108 -6.77 -14.89 -0.37
C TRP A 108 -7.43 -15.97 0.48
N VAL A 109 -6.97 -16.13 1.70
CA VAL A 109 -7.34 -17.25 2.57
C VAL A 109 -8.84 -17.37 2.82
N TYR A 110 -9.53 -16.24 3.03
CA TYR A 110 -10.99 -16.21 3.30
C TYR A 110 -11.80 -15.62 2.16
N GLY A 111 -11.16 -15.04 1.17
CA GLY A 111 -11.76 -14.30 0.08
C GLY A 111 -11.20 -12.90 -0.03
N ARG A 112 -11.46 -12.27 -1.17
CA ARG A 112 -10.91 -10.95 -1.52
C ARG A 112 -11.97 -9.87 -1.68
N ASP A 113 -13.24 -10.22 -1.51
CA ASP A 113 -14.32 -9.23 -1.58
C ASP A 113 -14.27 -8.25 -0.40
N ASP A 114 -14.87 -7.09 -0.60
CA ASP A 114 -14.79 -5.99 0.36
C ASP A 114 -15.38 -6.34 1.72
N ASP A 115 -16.51 -7.06 1.73
CA ASP A 115 -17.18 -7.48 2.96
C ASP A 115 -16.29 -8.42 3.77
N THR A 116 -15.71 -9.43 3.10
CA THR A 116 -14.83 -10.39 3.74
C THR A 116 -13.58 -9.72 4.30
N LEU A 117 -12.92 -8.84 3.53
CA LEU A 117 -11.72 -8.13 4.00
C LEU A 117 -12.03 -7.19 5.17
N PHE A 118 -13.12 -6.44 5.08
CA PHE A 118 -13.51 -5.52 6.14
C PHE A 118 -13.77 -6.28 7.46
N ARG A 119 -14.54 -7.38 7.40
CA ARG A 119 -14.84 -8.22 8.56
C ARG A 119 -13.62 -8.94 9.09
N LEU A 120 -12.77 -9.48 8.22
CA LEU A 120 -11.53 -10.15 8.63
C LEU A 120 -10.63 -9.20 9.43
N ILE A 121 -10.41 -7.99 8.93
CA ILE A 121 -9.57 -7.01 9.63
C ILE A 121 -10.23 -6.57 10.94
N THR A 122 -11.54 -6.38 10.93
CA THR A 122 -12.28 -5.94 12.14
C THR A 122 -12.29 -7.00 13.23
N LEU A 123 -12.64 -8.25 12.88
CA LEU A 123 -12.96 -9.32 13.83
C LEU A 123 -11.79 -10.24 14.12
N GLY A 124 -10.79 -10.27 13.22
CA GLY A 124 -9.77 -11.30 13.20
C GLY A 124 -10.28 -12.63 12.63
N SER A 125 -9.37 -13.57 12.39
CA SER A 125 -9.72 -14.82 11.72
C SER A 125 -10.59 -15.76 12.56
N ASP A 126 -10.42 -15.77 13.87
CA ASP A 126 -11.17 -16.70 14.73
C ASP A 126 -12.64 -16.34 14.82
N ASP A 127 -12.95 -15.05 15.05
CA ASP A 127 -14.34 -14.60 15.13
C ASP A 127 -14.99 -14.53 13.73
N LEU A 128 -14.21 -14.29 12.69
CA LEU A 128 -14.69 -14.40 11.31
C LEU A 128 -15.19 -15.83 11.02
N GLN A 129 -14.43 -16.85 11.42
CA GLN A 129 -14.81 -18.25 11.24
C GLN A 129 -16.05 -18.63 12.06
N LYS A 130 -16.21 -18.11 13.28
CA LYS A 130 -17.42 -18.28 14.10
C LYS A 130 -18.67 -17.70 13.41
N GLN A 131 -18.49 -16.67 12.57
CA GLN A 131 -19.56 -16.11 11.73
C GLN A 131 -19.80 -16.90 10.43
N GLY A 132 -19.22 -18.08 10.28
CA GLY A 132 -19.45 -19.00 9.16
C GLY A 132 -18.62 -18.71 7.90
N TYR A 133 -17.59 -17.85 8.01
CA TYR A 133 -16.62 -17.71 6.92
C TYR A 133 -15.66 -18.90 6.93
N LYS A 134 -15.34 -19.43 5.75
CA LYS A 134 -14.47 -20.58 5.60
C LYS A 134 -13.19 -20.19 4.88
N ARG A 135 -12.12 -20.92 5.12
CA ARG A 135 -10.90 -20.81 4.33
C ARG A 135 -11.17 -21.35 2.92
N VAL A 136 -11.03 -20.49 1.92
CA VAL A 136 -11.25 -20.85 0.50
C VAL A 136 -9.93 -21.11 -0.24
N LYS A 137 -8.81 -20.66 0.35
CA LYS A 137 -7.46 -20.91 -0.14
C LYS A 137 -6.55 -21.31 1.03
N HIS A 138 -5.46 -22.00 0.69
CA HIS A 138 -4.41 -22.35 1.62
C HIS A 138 -3.20 -21.46 1.42
N GLU A 139 -2.75 -20.86 2.50
CA GLU A 139 -1.47 -20.17 2.63
C GLU A 139 -0.87 -20.55 3.96
N THR A 140 0.45 -20.68 4.01
CA THR A 140 1.14 -20.91 5.28
C THR A 140 1.04 -19.64 6.12
N VAL A 141 0.46 -19.76 7.30
CA VAL A 141 0.32 -18.67 8.26
C VAL A 141 0.94 -19.09 9.58
N THR A 142 1.58 -18.16 10.27
CA THR A 142 2.19 -18.44 11.59
C THR A 142 1.14 -18.55 12.68
N GLY A 143 -0.01 -17.92 12.50
CA GLY A 143 -1.12 -17.94 13.47
C GLY A 143 -2.36 -17.22 12.94
N PRO A 144 -3.41 -17.14 13.77
CA PRO A 144 -4.63 -16.41 13.42
C PRO A 144 -4.33 -14.92 13.29
N MET A 145 -5.01 -14.23 12.36
CA MET A 145 -5.00 -12.78 12.29
C MET A 145 -5.77 -12.22 13.49
N PRO A 146 -5.17 -11.35 14.31
CA PRO A 146 -5.87 -10.76 15.45
C PRO A 146 -6.89 -9.71 15.00
N PRO A 147 -7.88 -9.36 15.85
CA PRO A 147 -8.87 -8.33 15.56
C PRO A 147 -8.28 -6.92 15.65
N PHE A 148 -8.52 -6.09 14.64
CA PHE A 148 -8.10 -4.68 14.60
C PHE A 148 -9.25 -3.69 14.80
N GLY A 149 -10.48 -4.16 14.93
CA GLY A 149 -11.65 -3.28 15.03
C GLY A 149 -11.68 -2.32 16.22
N LYS A 150 -10.87 -2.58 17.27
CA LYS A 150 -10.67 -1.66 18.41
C LYS A 150 -9.46 -0.73 18.20
N ILE A 151 -8.53 -1.08 17.31
CA ILE A 151 -7.32 -0.32 17.03
C ILE A 151 -7.63 0.74 15.96
N ILE A 152 -8.31 0.32 14.90
CA ILE A 152 -8.75 1.20 13.81
C ILE A 152 -10.01 1.93 14.30
N LYS A 153 -9.96 3.25 14.35
CA LYS A 153 -10.97 4.06 15.03
C LYS A 153 -12.27 4.22 14.23
N THR A 154 -12.14 4.35 12.89
CA THR A 154 -13.29 4.60 12.03
C THR A 154 -13.35 3.61 10.86
N ASP A 155 -14.55 3.34 10.39
CA ASP A 155 -14.78 2.55 9.18
C ASP A 155 -14.13 3.19 7.95
N ASP A 156 -14.05 4.52 7.90
CA ASP A 156 -13.32 5.26 6.87
C ASP A 156 -11.82 4.91 6.86
N ASP A 157 -11.18 4.89 8.01
CA ASP A 157 -9.77 4.49 8.14
C ASP A 157 -9.54 3.06 7.64
N LEU A 158 -10.46 2.15 7.95
CA LEU A 158 -10.38 0.77 7.49
C LEU A 158 -10.59 0.65 5.98
N TRP A 159 -11.54 1.41 5.41
CA TRP A 159 -11.72 1.45 3.96
C TRP A 159 -10.50 2.00 3.23
N LYS A 160 -9.83 3.00 3.78
CA LYS A 160 -8.56 3.50 3.24
C LYS A 160 -7.47 2.43 3.25
N ILE A 161 -7.37 1.63 4.32
CA ILE A 161 -6.45 0.48 4.37
C ILE A 161 -6.77 -0.52 3.26
N ILE A 162 -8.04 -0.91 3.11
CA ILE A 162 -8.47 -1.84 2.04
C ILE A 162 -8.18 -1.25 0.66
N THR A 163 -8.38 0.05 0.48
CA THR A 163 -8.07 0.77 -0.76
C THR A 163 -6.57 0.68 -1.11
N TRP A 164 -5.68 0.87 -0.13
CA TRP A 164 -4.26 0.65 -0.34
C TRP A 164 -3.94 -0.81 -0.70
N ILE A 165 -4.57 -1.79 -0.04
CA ILE A 165 -4.42 -3.20 -0.40
C ILE A 165 -4.82 -3.45 -1.87
N ARG A 166 -5.87 -2.77 -2.37
CA ARG A 166 -6.26 -2.82 -3.78
C ARG A 166 -5.23 -2.16 -4.70
N ALA A 167 -4.62 -1.07 -4.26
CA ALA A 167 -3.58 -0.36 -5.04
C ALA A 167 -2.31 -1.21 -5.19
N VAL A 168 -1.85 -1.88 -4.12
CA VAL A 168 -0.66 -2.76 -4.19
C VAL A 168 -0.95 -4.11 -4.84
N ASN A 169 -2.22 -4.48 -4.97
CA ASN A 169 -2.67 -5.70 -5.66
C ASN A 169 -3.90 -5.41 -6.54
N PRO A 170 -3.72 -4.77 -7.71
CA PRO A 170 -4.84 -4.41 -8.59
C PRO A 170 -5.69 -5.61 -9.02
N SER A 171 -5.10 -6.79 -9.16
CA SER A 171 -5.83 -8.01 -9.51
C SER A 171 -6.88 -8.40 -8.46
N SER A 172 -6.69 -7.99 -7.22
CA SER A 172 -7.63 -8.27 -6.13
C SER A 172 -8.97 -7.55 -6.29
N ALA A 173 -9.00 -6.42 -7.00
CA ALA A 173 -10.20 -5.62 -7.23
C ALA A 173 -10.99 -6.08 -8.46
N THR A 174 -10.32 -6.66 -9.48
CA THR A 174 -10.90 -6.92 -10.80
C THR A 174 -11.38 -8.36 -11.01
N LYS A 175 -10.83 -9.31 -10.24
CA LYS A 175 -11.25 -10.72 -10.34
C LYS A 175 -12.55 -10.97 -9.56
N PRO A 176 -13.44 -11.89 -10.01
CA PRO A 176 -14.65 -12.21 -9.27
C PRO A 176 -14.34 -12.76 -7.87
N PRO A 177 -15.28 -12.67 -6.91
CA PRO A 177 -15.14 -13.26 -5.58
C PRO A 177 -14.75 -14.73 -5.66
N LEU A 178 -13.93 -15.19 -4.71
CA LEU A 178 -13.63 -16.62 -4.57
C LEU A 178 -14.86 -17.31 -3.95
N GLN A 179 -15.36 -18.33 -4.60
CA GLN A 179 -16.47 -19.17 -4.12
C GLN A 179 -15.94 -20.31 -3.28
#